data_a5e963f6991acdc5ed8767feb4040670
#
_entry.id   a5e963f6991acdc5ed8767feb4040670
#
_cell.length_a   1.000
_cell.length_b   1.000
_cell.length_c   1.000
_cell.angle_alpha   90.00
_cell.angle_beta   90.00
_cell.angle_gamma   90.00
#
_symmetry.space_group_name_H-M   'P 1'
#
loop_
_entity.id
_entity.type
_entity.pdbx_description
1 polymer ?
#
loop_
_entity_poly.entity_id
_entity_poly.type
_entity_poly.pdbx_seq_one_letter_code
_entity_poly.pdbx_strand_id
1 'polypeptide(L)'
;MLDDTIQSLFQSINDGVYILDFSRKILFWNKAADSITGFGAREVVGKSCSDNILRHIDMDGNSLCNSSCPMQVAINNKQIVEADVYLHHKEGYRLMVHVKGIPWYSNGVQVGAIELFYPVLFQQQKIKQDLVKMAFIDPLTGVLNRRGFESLYYPQYLEMKMTKPYTGILFFDIDNFKQLNDTYGHECGDVVLKTVAQTFIHNVRTYDIITRWGGEEFVIILYVDNPLMIQSIASKLCSLIASAFIDVKGNTITFTASCGATLLKANENVTDAIHRAD
;
A
#
# COMPACT_ATOMS: atom_id res chain seq x y z
N MET A 1 35.69 10.27 2.28
CA MET A 1 35.03 9.09 1.73
C MET A 1 33.73 8.88 2.54
N LEU A 2 32.69 8.48 1.91
CA LEU A 2 31.48 8.04 2.62
C LEU A 2 31.82 6.77 3.41
N ASP A 3 31.39 6.71 4.68
CA ASP A 3 31.45 5.53 5.51
C ASP A 3 30.61 4.40 4.84
N ASP A 4 31.08 3.16 4.89
CA ASP A 4 30.40 1.99 4.30
C ASP A 4 28.97 1.82 4.83
N THR A 5 28.72 2.18 6.08
CA THR A 5 27.41 2.18 6.70
C THR A 5 26.45 3.16 6.03
N ILE A 6 26.93 4.39 5.75
CA ILE A 6 26.15 5.43 5.07
C ILE A 6 25.88 5.04 3.60
N GLN A 7 26.89 4.45 2.93
CA GLN A 7 26.71 3.94 1.57
C GLN A 7 25.64 2.84 1.51
N SER A 8 25.69 1.88 2.45
CA SER A 8 24.70 0.82 2.55
C SER A 8 23.29 1.36 2.81
N LEU A 9 23.16 2.38 3.67
CA LEU A 9 21.89 3.06 3.92
C LEU A 9 21.34 3.70 2.64
N PHE A 10 22.15 4.48 1.93
CA PHE A 10 21.70 5.11 0.69
C PHE A 10 21.37 4.12 -0.43
N GLN A 11 22.03 2.96 -0.47
CA GLN A 11 21.70 1.89 -1.42
C GLN A 11 20.35 1.22 -1.12
N SER A 12 19.87 1.27 0.13
CA SER A 12 18.57 0.68 0.55
C SER A 12 17.37 1.61 0.36
N ILE A 13 17.59 2.88 0.06
CA ILE A 13 16.53 3.87 -0.17
C ILE A 13 15.91 3.65 -1.56
N ASN A 14 14.57 3.70 -1.62
CA ASN A 14 13.82 3.54 -2.87
C ASN A 14 13.79 4.81 -3.74
N ASP A 15 14.15 5.95 -3.17
CA ASP A 15 14.31 7.19 -3.92
C ASP A 15 15.70 7.23 -4.56
N GLY A 16 15.83 7.91 -5.71
CA GLY A 16 17.12 8.16 -6.33
C GLY A 16 17.99 9.03 -5.42
N VAL A 17 19.20 8.59 -5.16
CA VAL A 17 20.18 9.34 -4.35
C VAL A 17 21.49 9.47 -5.12
N TYR A 18 21.96 10.70 -5.25
CA TYR A 18 23.34 10.92 -5.67
C TYR A 18 24.01 12.05 -4.87
N ILE A 19 25.32 12.03 -4.85
CA ILE A 19 26.15 12.98 -4.09
C ILE A 19 27.10 13.67 -5.01
N LEU A 20 27.22 14.99 -4.85
CA LEU A 20 28.12 15.87 -5.60
C LEU A 20 29.13 16.50 -4.68
N ASP A 21 30.35 16.71 -5.21
CA ASP A 21 31.32 17.67 -4.64
C ASP A 21 31.02 19.13 -5.10
N PHE A 22 31.83 20.07 -4.67
CA PHE A 22 31.72 21.49 -5.07
C PHE A 22 31.91 21.73 -6.58
N SER A 23 32.63 20.85 -7.29
CA SER A 23 32.82 20.91 -8.74
C SER A 23 31.64 20.25 -9.49
N ARG A 24 30.60 19.82 -8.78
CA ARG A 24 29.45 19.07 -9.29
C ARG A 24 29.79 17.70 -9.85
N LYS A 25 30.93 17.14 -9.46
CA LYS A 25 31.31 15.79 -9.79
C LYS A 25 30.50 14.80 -8.98
N ILE A 26 29.89 13.81 -9.62
CA ILE A 26 29.10 12.76 -8.98
C ILE A 26 30.06 11.80 -8.25
N LEU A 27 29.92 11.74 -6.92
CA LEU A 27 30.75 10.88 -6.06
C LEU A 27 30.04 9.57 -5.70
N PHE A 28 28.73 9.57 -5.71
CA PHE A 28 27.87 8.44 -5.34
C PHE A 28 26.58 8.44 -6.16
N TRP A 29 26.08 7.26 -6.43
CA TRP A 29 24.84 7.02 -7.17
C TRP A 29 24.24 5.72 -6.72
N ASN A 30 22.99 5.72 -6.22
CA ASN A 30 22.35 4.51 -5.71
C ASN A 30 21.61 3.71 -6.79
N LYS A 31 21.19 2.50 -6.43
CA LYS A 31 20.46 1.59 -7.33
C LYS A 31 19.09 2.14 -7.75
N ALA A 32 18.41 2.89 -6.89
CA ALA A 32 17.15 3.52 -7.25
C ALA A 32 17.33 4.61 -8.32
N ALA A 33 18.40 5.39 -8.24
CA ALA A 33 18.76 6.34 -9.27
C ALA A 33 19.04 5.68 -10.63
N ASP A 34 19.71 4.49 -10.64
CA ASP A 34 19.83 3.67 -11.87
C ASP A 34 18.46 3.36 -12.45
N SER A 35 17.55 2.87 -11.63
CA SER A 35 16.21 2.43 -12.05
C SER A 35 15.32 3.57 -12.54
N ILE A 36 15.43 4.76 -11.92
CA ILE A 36 14.61 5.94 -12.25
C ILE A 36 15.11 6.63 -13.53
N THR A 37 16.42 6.68 -13.73
CA THR A 37 17.01 7.49 -14.80
C THR A 37 17.50 6.67 -16.01
N GLY A 38 17.65 5.34 -15.83
CA GLY A 38 18.26 4.45 -16.81
C GLY A 38 19.79 4.55 -16.90
N PHE A 39 20.41 5.48 -16.17
CA PHE A 39 21.89 5.63 -16.13
C PHE A 39 22.47 4.82 -14.98
N GLY A 40 23.38 3.88 -15.28
CA GLY A 40 24.06 3.10 -14.27
C GLY A 40 25.16 3.87 -13.53
N ALA A 41 25.39 3.55 -12.25
CA ALA A 41 26.42 4.19 -11.43
C ALA A 41 27.82 4.21 -12.11
N ARG A 42 28.20 3.14 -12.83
CA ARG A 42 29.47 3.05 -13.55
C ARG A 42 29.60 4.05 -14.69
N GLU A 43 28.46 4.54 -15.21
CA GLU A 43 28.42 5.47 -16.33
C GLU A 43 28.52 6.93 -15.87
N VAL A 44 28.07 7.23 -14.65
CA VAL A 44 27.85 8.59 -14.15
C VAL A 44 28.86 9.00 -13.04
N VAL A 45 29.27 8.09 -12.16
CA VAL A 45 30.22 8.39 -11.09
C VAL A 45 31.55 8.86 -11.68
N GLY A 46 32.03 9.97 -11.15
CA GLY A 46 33.25 10.63 -11.64
C GLY A 46 33.04 11.67 -12.73
N LYS A 47 31.84 11.75 -13.33
CA LYS A 47 31.46 12.80 -14.29
C LYS A 47 30.78 13.98 -13.58
N SER A 48 30.77 15.14 -14.23
CA SER A 48 29.96 16.26 -13.73
C SER A 48 28.48 16.05 -14.04
N CYS A 49 27.59 16.38 -13.09
CA CYS A 49 26.17 16.33 -13.35
C CYS A 49 25.72 17.31 -14.44
N SER A 50 26.57 18.35 -14.73
CA SER A 50 26.33 19.27 -15.83
C SER A 50 26.72 18.72 -17.22
N ASP A 51 27.40 17.56 -17.29
CA ASP A 51 27.85 16.94 -18.55
C ASP A 51 26.70 16.22 -19.27
N ASN A 52 25.54 16.84 -19.28
CA ASN A 52 24.32 16.35 -19.97
C ASN A 52 23.75 15.00 -19.48
N ILE A 53 23.99 14.61 -18.22
CA ILE A 53 23.43 13.37 -17.68
C ILE A 53 21.95 13.54 -17.40
N LEU A 54 21.58 14.30 -16.37
CA LEU A 54 20.17 14.49 -15.98
C LEU A 54 19.49 15.66 -16.70
N ARG A 55 20.24 16.68 -17.12
CA ARG A 55 19.76 17.82 -17.93
C ARG A 55 18.45 18.39 -17.41
N HIS A 56 18.40 18.74 -16.12
CA HIS A 56 17.19 19.25 -15.48
C HIS A 56 16.66 20.48 -16.21
N ILE A 57 15.34 20.51 -16.44
CA ILE A 57 14.61 21.66 -16.95
C ILE A 57 13.43 21.98 -16.04
N ASP A 58 12.98 23.22 -16.04
CA ASP A 58 11.77 23.66 -15.34
C ASP A 58 10.49 23.30 -16.13
N MET A 59 9.33 23.74 -15.62
CA MET A 59 8.01 23.51 -16.25
C MET A 59 7.87 24.22 -17.60
N ASP A 60 8.66 25.27 -17.85
CA ASP A 60 8.65 26.04 -19.09
C ASP A 60 9.69 25.51 -20.12
N GLY A 61 10.44 24.46 -19.75
CA GLY A 61 11.46 23.85 -20.61
C GLY A 61 12.83 24.53 -20.53
N ASN A 62 13.04 25.51 -19.63
CA ASN A 62 14.33 26.18 -19.48
C ASN A 62 15.34 25.29 -18.75
N SER A 63 16.58 25.30 -19.20
CA SER A 63 17.66 24.53 -18.57
C SER A 63 18.02 25.09 -17.19
N LEU A 64 17.91 24.25 -16.17
CA LEU A 64 18.26 24.60 -14.78
C LEU A 64 19.75 24.41 -14.49
N CYS A 65 20.44 23.56 -15.24
CA CYS A 65 21.86 23.22 -14.97
C CYS A 65 22.82 24.41 -15.01
N ASN A 66 22.49 25.46 -15.75
CA ASN A 66 23.35 26.62 -15.93
C ASN A 66 22.83 27.92 -15.24
N SER A 67 21.63 27.89 -14.65
CA SER A 67 21.00 29.12 -14.11
C SER A 67 20.48 28.94 -12.68
N SER A 68 19.60 27.96 -12.45
CA SER A 68 18.83 27.83 -11.20
C SER A 68 18.85 26.39 -10.69
N CYS A 69 19.99 25.70 -10.82
CA CYS A 69 20.12 24.31 -10.41
C CYS A 69 19.88 24.15 -8.90
N PRO A 70 18.89 23.35 -8.47
CA PRO A 70 18.60 23.11 -7.05
C PRO A 70 19.84 22.70 -6.25
N MET A 71 20.70 21.87 -6.83
CA MET A 71 21.95 21.44 -6.20
C MET A 71 22.95 22.59 -6.03
N GLN A 72 23.05 23.46 -7.03
CA GLN A 72 23.94 24.62 -6.94
C GLN A 72 23.45 25.60 -5.87
N VAL A 73 22.11 25.78 -5.76
CA VAL A 73 21.50 26.60 -4.70
C VAL A 73 21.77 25.98 -3.33
N ALA A 74 21.61 24.66 -3.17
CA ALA A 74 21.91 23.98 -1.91
C ALA A 74 23.37 24.10 -1.50
N ILE A 75 24.31 24.01 -2.48
CA ILE A 75 25.75 24.20 -2.24
C ILE A 75 26.03 25.64 -1.80
N ASN A 76 25.55 26.64 -2.54
CA ASN A 76 25.93 28.03 -2.35
C ASN A 76 25.28 28.64 -1.10
N ASN A 77 23.98 28.36 -0.89
CA ASN A 77 23.20 28.97 0.18
C ASN A 77 23.24 28.16 1.47
N LYS A 78 23.82 26.95 1.46
CA LYS A 78 23.90 26.04 2.62
C LYS A 78 22.53 25.71 3.22
N GLN A 79 21.51 25.62 2.37
CA GLN A 79 20.12 25.39 2.74
C GLN A 79 19.55 24.22 1.97
N ILE A 80 18.57 23.54 2.56
CA ILE A 80 17.80 22.53 1.87
C ILE A 80 16.92 23.23 0.83
N VAL A 81 16.89 22.69 -0.38
CA VAL A 81 16.12 23.22 -1.51
C VAL A 81 15.26 22.09 -2.06
N GLU A 82 14.00 22.35 -2.30
CA GLU A 82 13.06 21.42 -2.93
C GLU A 82 12.47 22.03 -4.18
N ALA A 83 12.30 21.25 -5.23
CA ALA A 83 11.72 21.70 -6.48
C ALA A 83 11.15 20.49 -7.28
N ASP A 84 10.13 20.76 -8.10
CA ASP A 84 9.68 19.84 -9.13
C ASP A 84 10.37 20.21 -10.46
N VAL A 85 11.04 19.23 -11.06
CA VAL A 85 11.81 19.43 -12.28
C VAL A 85 11.61 18.25 -13.24
N TYR A 86 11.94 18.45 -14.52
CA TYR A 86 12.03 17.34 -15.47
C TYR A 86 13.49 16.93 -15.65
N LEU A 87 13.81 15.67 -15.36
CA LEU A 87 15.10 15.08 -15.71
C LEU A 87 15.07 14.40 -17.09
N HIS A 88 16.23 14.22 -17.68
CA HIS A 88 16.43 13.45 -18.91
C HIS A 88 16.67 11.98 -18.55
N HIS A 89 15.82 11.07 -19.05
CA HIS A 89 16.04 9.64 -18.96
C HIS A 89 16.99 9.17 -20.09
N LYS A 90 17.78 8.13 -19.83
CA LYS A 90 18.73 7.58 -20.81
C LYS A 90 18.11 7.21 -22.15
N GLU A 91 16.85 6.79 -22.16
CA GLU A 91 16.08 6.47 -23.36
C GLU A 91 15.52 7.71 -24.10
N GLY A 92 15.82 8.91 -23.63
CA GLY A 92 15.53 10.16 -24.34
C GLY A 92 14.27 10.91 -23.89
N TYR A 93 13.38 10.30 -23.09
CA TYR A 93 12.19 10.99 -22.60
C TYR A 93 12.46 11.85 -21.35
N ARG A 94 11.50 12.74 -21.06
CA ARG A 94 11.54 13.58 -19.85
C ARG A 94 10.68 12.94 -18.77
N LEU A 95 11.22 12.88 -17.55
CA LEU A 95 10.54 12.35 -16.38
C LEU A 95 10.43 13.47 -15.33
N MET A 96 9.20 13.78 -14.91
CA MET A 96 8.95 14.71 -13.82
C MET A 96 9.34 14.07 -12.49
N VAL A 97 10.24 14.74 -11.77
CA VAL A 97 10.71 14.31 -10.44
C VAL A 97 10.63 15.45 -9.45
N HIS A 98 10.30 15.10 -8.20
CA HIS A 98 10.54 15.97 -7.07
C HIS A 98 12.00 15.79 -6.64
N VAL A 99 12.73 16.88 -6.52
CA VAL A 99 14.14 16.88 -6.09
C VAL A 99 14.30 17.60 -4.77
N LYS A 100 15.16 17.07 -3.92
CA LYS A 100 15.54 17.67 -2.65
C LYS A 100 17.07 17.73 -2.56
N GLY A 101 17.62 18.94 -2.70
CA GLY A 101 19.03 19.24 -2.54
C GLY A 101 19.37 19.52 -1.08
N ILE A 102 20.30 18.76 -0.51
CA ILE A 102 20.69 18.83 0.91
C ILE A 102 22.19 19.14 0.98
N PRO A 103 22.65 20.22 1.66
CA PRO A 103 24.06 20.47 1.88
C PRO A 103 24.72 19.29 2.63
N TRP A 104 25.83 18.79 2.12
CA TRP A 104 26.53 17.67 2.75
C TRP A 104 27.75 18.17 3.52
N TYR A 105 27.84 17.75 4.79
CA TYR A 105 28.93 18.13 5.69
C TYR A 105 29.77 16.92 6.11
N SER A 106 31.08 17.12 6.23
CA SER A 106 32.02 16.18 6.83
C SER A 106 32.85 16.94 7.86
N ASN A 107 32.89 16.45 9.09
CA ASN A 107 33.57 17.08 10.22
C ASN A 107 33.21 18.58 10.40
N GLY A 108 31.95 18.94 10.21
CA GLY A 108 31.45 20.31 10.33
C GLY A 108 31.76 21.24 9.15
N VAL A 109 32.45 20.74 8.13
CA VAL A 109 32.74 21.50 6.91
C VAL A 109 31.88 20.98 5.79
N GLN A 110 31.22 21.89 5.05
CA GLN A 110 30.50 21.49 3.85
C GLN A 110 31.48 20.95 2.82
N VAL A 111 31.17 19.80 2.24
CA VAL A 111 32.03 19.12 1.23
C VAL A 111 31.30 18.88 -0.09
N GLY A 112 30.03 19.25 -0.17
CA GLY A 112 29.20 19.11 -1.35
C GLY A 112 27.71 19.16 -1.05
N ALA A 113 26.93 18.42 -1.82
CA ALA A 113 25.49 18.27 -1.58
C ALA A 113 25.01 16.86 -1.96
N ILE A 114 23.92 16.45 -1.35
CA ILE A 114 23.18 15.21 -1.63
C ILE A 114 21.88 15.61 -2.35
N GLU A 115 21.54 14.94 -3.44
CA GLU A 115 20.20 15.03 -4.02
C GLU A 115 19.44 13.73 -3.78
N LEU A 116 18.22 13.89 -3.26
CA LEU A 116 17.19 12.87 -3.23
C LEU A 116 16.17 13.22 -4.30
N PHE A 117 15.73 12.24 -5.08
CA PHE A 117 14.71 12.49 -6.08
C PHE A 117 13.81 11.27 -6.31
N TYR A 118 12.54 11.53 -6.63
CA TYR A 118 11.55 10.49 -6.94
C TYR A 118 10.57 10.97 -8.02
N PRO A 119 10.03 10.06 -8.86
CA PRO A 119 9.05 10.40 -9.87
C PRO A 119 7.74 10.91 -9.26
N VAL A 120 7.28 12.09 -9.68
CA VAL A 120 6.04 12.72 -9.17
C VAL A 120 4.81 11.86 -9.45
N LEU A 121 4.75 11.17 -10.60
CA LEU A 121 3.66 10.25 -10.95
C LEU A 121 3.56 9.06 -9.98
N PHE A 122 4.70 8.59 -9.45
CA PHE A 122 4.71 7.49 -8.47
C PHE A 122 4.05 7.92 -7.16
N GLN A 123 4.27 9.15 -6.72
CA GLN A 123 3.64 9.69 -5.52
C GLN A 123 2.12 9.88 -5.74
N GLN A 124 1.69 10.38 -6.90
CA GLN A 124 0.26 10.49 -7.23
C GLN A 124 -0.42 9.11 -7.31
N GLN A 125 0.24 8.12 -7.88
CA GLN A 125 -0.28 6.75 -7.91
C GLN A 125 -0.37 6.14 -6.51
N LYS A 126 0.62 6.36 -5.66
CA LYS A 126 0.62 5.91 -4.26
C LYS A 126 -0.51 6.58 -3.47
N ILE A 127 -0.64 7.91 -3.57
CA ILE A 127 -1.75 8.65 -2.94
C ILE A 127 -3.10 8.14 -3.45
N LYS A 128 -3.24 7.91 -4.76
CA LYS A 128 -4.48 7.35 -5.33
C LYS A 128 -4.76 5.94 -4.81
N GLN A 129 -3.75 5.08 -4.70
CA GLN A 129 -3.89 3.74 -4.12
C GLN A 129 -4.25 3.80 -2.63
N ASP A 130 -3.64 4.69 -1.87
CA ASP A 130 -3.94 4.88 -0.44
C ASP A 130 -5.35 5.46 -0.25
N LEU A 131 -5.79 6.40 -1.10
CA LEU A 131 -7.17 6.90 -1.12
C LEU A 131 -8.18 5.81 -1.48
N VAL A 132 -7.85 4.95 -2.46
CA VAL A 132 -8.68 3.79 -2.83
C VAL A 132 -8.76 2.81 -1.66
N LYS A 133 -7.64 2.49 -0.99
CA LYS A 133 -7.64 1.66 0.21
C LYS A 133 -8.48 2.28 1.32
N MET A 134 -8.31 3.56 1.62
CA MET A 134 -9.11 4.27 2.63
C MET A 134 -10.61 4.30 2.31
N ALA A 135 -10.98 4.33 1.02
CA ALA A 135 -12.37 4.34 0.60
C ALA A 135 -13.04 2.96 0.65
N PHE A 136 -12.29 1.87 0.43
CA PHE A 136 -12.82 0.53 0.18
C PHE A 136 -12.42 -0.54 1.21
N ILE A 137 -11.45 -0.26 2.06
CA ILE A 137 -10.99 -1.19 3.11
C ILE A 137 -11.47 -0.69 4.48
N ASP A 138 -11.90 -1.62 5.32
CA ASP A 138 -12.16 -1.34 6.74
C ASP A 138 -10.81 -1.17 7.47
N PRO A 139 -10.56 -0.01 8.08
CA PRO A 139 -9.24 0.29 8.67
C PRO A 139 -8.90 -0.55 9.89
N LEU A 140 -9.91 -1.11 10.57
CA LEU A 140 -9.70 -1.94 11.75
C LEU A 140 -9.31 -3.37 11.39
N THR A 141 -10.03 -3.97 10.42
CA THR A 141 -9.96 -5.40 10.12
C THR A 141 -9.14 -5.72 8.88
N GLY A 142 -8.92 -4.75 8.00
CA GLY A 142 -8.18 -4.91 6.75
C GLY A 142 -8.95 -5.64 5.63
N VAL A 143 -10.21 -6.05 5.86
CA VAL A 143 -11.10 -6.58 4.81
C VAL A 143 -11.84 -5.45 4.10
N LEU A 144 -12.61 -5.74 3.06
CA LEU A 144 -13.43 -4.73 2.41
C LEU A 144 -14.45 -4.13 3.39
N ASN A 145 -14.70 -2.84 3.26
CA ASN A 145 -15.91 -2.24 3.82
C ASN A 145 -17.07 -2.40 2.83
N ARG A 146 -18.28 -1.99 3.21
CA ARG A 146 -19.48 -2.10 2.37
C ARG A 146 -19.33 -1.41 1.00
N ARG A 147 -18.67 -0.25 0.93
CA ARG A 147 -18.39 0.45 -0.34
C ARG A 147 -17.42 -0.35 -1.21
N GLY A 148 -16.41 -0.94 -0.61
CA GLY A 148 -15.46 -1.83 -1.30
C GLY A 148 -16.17 -3.03 -1.91
N PHE A 149 -17.08 -3.64 -1.17
CA PHE A 149 -17.94 -4.70 -1.70
C PHE A 149 -18.74 -4.26 -2.92
N GLU A 150 -19.50 -3.18 -2.82
CA GLU A 150 -20.31 -2.64 -3.93
C GLU A 150 -19.50 -2.35 -5.19
N SER A 151 -18.23 -1.92 -5.02
CA SER A 151 -17.34 -1.61 -6.13
C SER A 151 -16.68 -2.82 -6.77
N LEU A 152 -16.37 -3.88 -5.99
CA LEU A 152 -15.57 -5.03 -6.44
C LEU A 152 -16.42 -6.27 -6.73
N TYR A 153 -17.59 -6.41 -6.10
CA TYR A 153 -18.41 -7.59 -6.26
C TYR A 153 -18.81 -7.84 -7.73
N TYR A 154 -19.36 -6.83 -8.41
CA TYR A 154 -19.93 -7.05 -9.73
C TYR A 154 -18.91 -7.43 -10.82
N PRO A 155 -17.77 -6.76 -10.94
CA PRO A 155 -16.71 -7.19 -11.85
C PRO A 155 -16.23 -8.61 -11.54
N GLN A 156 -15.99 -8.92 -10.28
CA GLN A 156 -15.51 -10.24 -9.87
C GLN A 156 -16.55 -11.34 -10.06
N TYR A 157 -17.82 -11.05 -9.80
CA TYR A 157 -18.92 -11.97 -10.09
C TYR A 157 -19.00 -12.33 -11.57
N LEU A 158 -18.86 -11.36 -12.48
CA LEU A 158 -18.86 -11.62 -13.91
C LEU A 158 -17.70 -12.54 -14.35
N GLU A 159 -16.52 -12.30 -13.79
CA GLU A 159 -15.34 -13.13 -14.04
C GLU A 159 -15.54 -14.56 -13.51
N MET A 160 -15.93 -14.69 -12.26
CA MET A 160 -16.06 -15.98 -11.58
C MET A 160 -17.22 -16.82 -12.10
N LYS A 161 -18.32 -16.20 -12.56
CA LYS A 161 -19.48 -16.89 -13.15
C LYS A 161 -19.11 -17.77 -14.37
N MET A 162 -18.03 -17.42 -15.08
CA MET A 162 -17.56 -18.20 -16.23
C MET A 162 -16.92 -19.54 -15.82
N THR A 163 -16.41 -19.63 -14.59
CA THR A 163 -15.64 -20.79 -14.10
C THR A 163 -16.30 -21.48 -12.90
N LYS A 164 -17.16 -20.78 -12.16
CA LYS A 164 -17.83 -21.28 -10.93
C LYS A 164 -19.34 -21.12 -11.07
N PRO A 165 -20.08 -22.25 -11.14
CA PRO A 165 -21.52 -22.21 -11.42
C PRO A 165 -22.37 -21.70 -10.25
N TYR A 166 -21.85 -21.71 -9.01
CA TYR A 166 -22.60 -21.32 -7.83
C TYR A 166 -21.93 -20.22 -7.05
N THR A 167 -22.72 -19.23 -6.64
CA THR A 167 -22.31 -18.16 -5.74
C THR A 167 -23.02 -18.34 -4.41
N GLY A 168 -22.25 -18.58 -3.36
CA GLY A 168 -22.71 -18.66 -1.99
C GLY A 168 -22.56 -17.35 -1.26
N ILE A 169 -23.46 -17.07 -0.34
CA ILE A 169 -23.44 -15.90 0.53
C ILE A 169 -23.49 -16.40 1.96
N LEU A 170 -22.53 -15.98 2.74
CA LEU A 170 -22.50 -16.18 4.19
C LEU A 170 -22.63 -14.84 4.87
N PHE A 171 -23.54 -14.72 5.81
CA PHE A 171 -23.70 -13.59 6.70
C PHE A 171 -23.33 -14.02 8.11
N PHE A 172 -22.33 -13.37 8.69
CA PHE A 172 -21.86 -13.65 10.04
C PHE A 172 -22.17 -12.48 10.97
N ASP A 173 -22.62 -12.80 12.16
CA ASP A 173 -22.77 -11.88 13.28
C ASP A 173 -22.03 -12.45 14.51
N ILE A 174 -21.22 -11.61 15.20
CA ILE A 174 -20.50 -12.07 16.41
C ILE A 174 -21.44 -12.09 17.60
N ASP A 175 -21.63 -13.26 18.17
CA ASP A 175 -22.57 -13.48 19.25
C ASP A 175 -22.22 -12.66 20.50
N ASN A 176 -23.22 -11.94 21.04
CA ASN A 176 -23.10 -11.13 22.26
C ASN A 176 -21.99 -10.07 22.24
N PHE A 177 -21.64 -9.55 21.05
CA PHE A 177 -20.52 -8.60 20.87
C PHE A 177 -20.67 -7.34 21.73
N LYS A 178 -21.90 -6.81 21.85
CA LYS A 178 -22.16 -5.67 22.72
C LYS A 178 -21.84 -5.99 24.19
N GLN A 179 -22.27 -7.15 24.68
CA GLN A 179 -21.99 -7.57 26.06
C GLN A 179 -20.48 -7.75 26.31
N LEU A 180 -19.76 -8.27 25.31
CA LEU A 180 -18.32 -8.38 25.35
C LEU A 180 -17.66 -7.00 25.48
N ASN A 181 -18.09 -6.01 24.67
CA ASN A 181 -17.61 -4.64 24.77
C ASN A 181 -17.94 -4.00 26.12
N ASP A 182 -19.15 -4.19 26.61
CA ASP A 182 -19.59 -3.64 27.92
C ASP A 182 -18.80 -4.25 29.08
N THR A 183 -18.35 -5.49 28.96
CA THR A 183 -17.60 -6.21 30.00
C THR A 183 -16.08 -5.94 29.96
N TYR A 184 -15.48 -5.95 28.76
CA TYR A 184 -14.03 -5.93 28.57
C TYR A 184 -13.51 -4.67 27.90
N GLY A 185 -14.38 -3.76 27.47
CA GLY A 185 -14.06 -2.52 26.78
C GLY A 185 -13.94 -2.67 25.26
N HIS A 186 -14.10 -1.56 24.57
CA HIS A 186 -14.05 -1.50 23.09
C HIS A 186 -12.73 -1.97 22.48
N GLU A 187 -11.60 -1.74 23.19
CA GLU A 187 -10.30 -2.24 22.71
C GLU A 187 -10.27 -3.78 22.61
N CYS A 188 -10.95 -4.46 23.54
CA CYS A 188 -11.12 -5.91 23.48
C CYS A 188 -11.98 -6.33 22.29
N GLY A 189 -13.10 -5.64 22.04
CA GLY A 189 -13.94 -5.86 20.87
C GLY A 189 -13.19 -5.66 19.54
N ASP A 190 -12.33 -4.64 19.47
CA ASP A 190 -11.48 -4.40 18.30
C ASP A 190 -10.52 -5.57 18.04
N VAL A 191 -9.96 -6.18 19.07
CA VAL A 191 -9.09 -7.37 18.95
C VAL A 191 -9.92 -8.57 18.46
N VAL A 192 -11.14 -8.77 18.98
CA VAL A 192 -12.06 -9.84 18.52
C VAL A 192 -12.38 -9.65 17.03
N LEU A 193 -12.77 -8.46 16.61
CA LEU A 193 -13.08 -8.16 15.19
C LEU A 193 -11.89 -8.45 14.27
N LYS A 194 -10.68 -8.06 14.69
CA LYS A 194 -9.45 -8.39 13.96
C LYS A 194 -9.22 -9.89 13.87
N THR A 195 -9.41 -10.60 14.98
CA THR A 195 -9.21 -12.06 15.05
C THR A 195 -10.20 -12.80 14.13
N VAL A 196 -11.47 -12.39 14.13
CA VAL A 196 -12.50 -12.95 13.23
C VAL A 196 -12.13 -12.68 11.77
N ALA A 197 -11.79 -11.45 11.43
CA ALA A 197 -11.40 -11.09 10.06
C ALA A 197 -10.17 -11.88 9.58
N GLN A 198 -9.15 -12.02 10.42
CA GLN A 198 -7.96 -12.82 10.11
C GLN A 198 -8.31 -14.32 9.95
N THR A 199 -9.22 -14.82 10.76
CA THR A 199 -9.73 -16.21 10.61
C THR A 199 -10.36 -16.39 9.23
N PHE A 200 -11.16 -15.44 8.75
CA PHE A 200 -11.72 -15.50 7.42
C PHE A 200 -10.64 -15.43 6.33
N ILE A 201 -9.75 -14.43 6.38
CA ILE A 201 -8.69 -14.20 5.38
C ILE A 201 -7.85 -15.47 5.16
N HIS A 202 -7.50 -16.19 6.22
CA HIS A 202 -6.65 -17.38 6.14
C HIS A 202 -7.39 -18.67 5.80
N ASN A 203 -8.73 -18.66 5.76
CA ASN A 203 -9.52 -19.90 5.59
C ASN A 203 -10.47 -19.90 4.40
N VAL A 204 -10.60 -18.78 3.66
CA VAL A 204 -11.29 -18.71 2.38
C VAL A 204 -10.28 -18.54 1.24
N ARG A 205 -10.73 -18.65 0.00
CA ARG A 205 -9.85 -18.57 -1.17
C ARG A 205 -9.59 -17.11 -1.56
N THR A 206 -8.49 -16.87 -2.27
CA THR A 206 -8.08 -15.51 -2.69
C THR A 206 -9.12 -14.80 -3.57
N TYR A 207 -9.96 -15.56 -4.27
CA TYR A 207 -11.02 -15.03 -5.11
C TYR A 207 -12.38 -14.93 -4.41
N ASP A 208 -12.51 -15.38 -3.15
CA ASP A 208 -13.70 -15.13 -2.34
C ASP A 208 -13.65 -13.70 -1.77
N ILE A 209 -14.81 -13.07 -1.61
CA ILE A 209 -14.90 -11.69 -1.13
C ILE A 209 -15.23 -11.71 0.35
N ILE A 210 -14.44 -11.03 1.17
CA ILE A 210 -14.69 -10.82 2.60
C ILE A 210 -14.97 -9.35 2.83
N THR A 211 -16.06 -9.06 3.51
CA THR A 211 -16.51 -7.68 3.78
C THR A 211 -16.95 -7.55 5.23
N ARG A 212 -16.52 -6.48 5.90
CA ARG A 212 -17.15 -6.02 7.13
C ARG A 212 -18.37 -5.21 6.76
N TRP A 213 -19.56 -5.78 7.03
CA TRP A 213 -20.84 -5.24 6.57
C TRP A 213 -21.40 -4.18 7.50
N GLY A 214 -21.22 -4.38 8.82
CA GLY A 214 -21.64 -3.51 9.90
C GLY A 214 -20.63 -3.51 11.05
N GLY A 215 -21.09 -3.17 12.25
CA GLY A 215 -20.27 -3.13 13.47
C GLY A 215 -19.55 -4.43 13.77
N GLU A 216 -20.32 -5.49 14.01
CA GLU A 216 -19.89 -6.87 14.26
C GLU A 216 -20.23 -7.85 13.15
N GLU A 217 -20.78 -7.35 12.04
CA GLU A 217 -21.31 -8.14 10.94
C GLU A 217 -20.28 -8.29 9.81
N PHE A 218 -20.20 -9.49 9.25
CA PHE A 218 -19.36 -9.81 8.09
C PHE A 218 -20.14 -10.54 7.02
N VAL A 219 -19.86 -10.21 5.76
CA VAL A 219 -20.40 -10.90 4.60
C VAL A 219 -19.26 -11.55 3.83
N ILE A 220 -19.43 -12.82 3.46
CA ILE A 220 -18.47 -13.54 2.61
C ILE A 220 -19.20 -14.03 1.36
N ILE A 221 -18.67 -13.71 0.20
CA ILE A 221 -19.13 -14.27 -1.08
C ILE A 221 -18.18 -15.40 -1.47
N LEU A 222 -18.75 -16.58 -1.67
CA LEU A 222 -18.03 -17.78 -2.06
C LEU A 222 -18.36 -18.15 -3.51
N TYR A 223 -17.34 -18.52 -4.27
CA TYR A 223 -17.50 -19.05 -5.62
C TYR A 223 -17.15 -20.54 -5.62
N VAL A 224 -18.18 -21.41 -5.80
CA VAL A 224 -18.04 -22.86 -5.60
C VAL A 224 -18.55 -23.68 -6.78
N ASP A 225 -18.01 -24.89 -6.92
CA ASP A 225 -18.43 -25.84 -7.94
C ASP A 225 -19.63 -26.69 -7.49
N ASN A 226 -19.85 -26.78 -6.17
CA ASN A 226 -20.94 -27.56 -5.59
C ASN A 226 -21.62 -26.75 -4.48
N PRO A 227 -22.95 -26.57 -4.54
CA PRO A 227 -23.71 -25.81 -3.56
C PRO A 227 -23.62 -26.36 -2.13
N LEU A 228 -23.41 -27.67 -1.96
CA LEU A 228 -23.27 -28.29 -0.64
C LEU A 228 -21.99 -27.82 0.10
N MET A 229 -21.01 -27.30 -0.62
CA MET A 229 -19.79 -26.76 -0.01
C MET A 229 -20.06 -25.54 0.86
N ILE A 230 -21.11 -24.75 0.56
CA ILE A 230 -21.44 -23.51 1.28
C ILE A 230 -21.70 -23.80 2.76
N GLN A 231 -22.55 -24.79 3.04
CA GLN A 231 -22.84 -25.22 4.42
C GLN A 231 -21.59 -25.74 5.14
N SER A 232 -20.79 -26.54 4.45
CA SER A 232 -19.54 -27.06 5.01
C SER A 232 -18.53 -25.97 5.35
N ILE A 233 -18.39 -24.97 4.47
CA ILE A 233 -17.50 -23.82 4.69
C ILE A 233 -18.04 -22.96 5.84
N ALA A 234 -19.33 -22.66 5.88
CA ALA A 234 -19.96 -21.92 6.97
C ALA A 234 -19.71 -22.58 8.34
N SER A 235 -20.01 -23.87 8.45
CA SER A 235 -19.78 -24.64 9.68
C SER A 235 -18.31 -24.68 10.09
N LYS A 236 -17.40 -24.84 9.14
CA LYS A 236 -15.95 -24.79 9.38
C LYS A 236 -15.55 -23.44 9.97
N LEU A 237 -15.99 -22.34 9.36
CA LEU A 237 -15.62 -20.98 9.80
C LEU A 237 -16.18 -20.68 11.20
N CYS A 238 -17.44 -21.05 11.50
CA CYS A 238 -18.01 -20.94 12.84
C CYS A 238 -17.18 -21.74 13.87
N SER A 239 -16.80 -22.97 13.55
CA SER A 239 -15.99 -23.79 14.44
C SER A 239 -14.59 -23.21 14.69
N LEU A 240 -13.97 -22.62 13.67
CA LEU A 240 -12.68 -21.96 13.82
C LEU A 240 -12.78 -20.72 14.69
N ILE A 241 -13.84 -19.92 14.54
CA ILE A 241 -14.10 -18.75 15.38
C ILE A 241 -14.32 -19.20 16.83
N ALA A 242 -15.17 -20.20 17.05
CA ALA A 242 -15.48 -20.72 18.38
C ALA A 242 -14.24 -21.34 19.09
N SER A 243 -13.25 -21.80 18.34
CA SER A 243 -11.98 -22.31 18.89
C SER A 243 -10.90 -21.22 19.08
N ALA A 244 -11.14 -20.02 18.56
CA ALA A 244 -10.23 -18.90 18.74
C ALA A 244 -10.38 -18.32 20.15
N PHE A 245 -9.30 -17.72 20.63
CA PHE A 245 -9.29 -17.00 21.90
C PHE A 245 -8.34 -15.81 21.82
N ILE A 246 -8.57 -14.83 22.68
CA ILE A 246 -7.66 -13.70 22.87
C ILE A 246 -7.28 -13.61 24.36
N ASP A 247 -6.08 -13.14 24.65
CA ASP A 247 -5.66 -12.86 26.04
C ASP A 247 -5.75 -11.34 26.28
N VAL A 248 -6.52 -10.96 27.28
CA VAL A 248 -6.64 -9.56 27.68
C VAL A 248 -6.34 -9.46 29.18
N LYS A 249 -5.20 -8.92 29.53
CA LYS A 249 -4.74 -8.71 30.91
C LYS A 249 -4.72 -10.02 31.73
N GLY A 250 -4.33 -11.13 31.10
CA GLY A 250 -4.25 -12.45 31.74
C GLY A 250 -5.59 -13.21 31.81
N ASN A 251 -6.64 -12.70 31.21
CA ASN A 251 -7.91 -13.39 31.04
C ASN A 251 -8.05 -13.92 29.62
N THR A 252 -8.28 -15.22 29.46
CA THR A 252 -8.60 -15.84 28.17
C THR A 252 -10.06 -15.58 27.85
N ILE A 253 -10.32 -14.86 26.76
CA ILE A 253 -11.66 -14.51 26.28
C ILE A 253 -11.95 -15.33 25.03
N THR A 254 -13.07 -16.08 25.06
CA THR A 254 -13.61 -16.82 23.92
C THR A 254 -14.85 -16.12 23.38
N PHE A 255 -15.12 -16.33 22.11
CA PHE A 255 -16.27 -15.74 21.41
C PHE A 255 -16.76 -16.70 20.32
N THR A 256 -17.98 -16.53 19.88
CA THR A 256 -18.61 -17.30 18.80
C THR A 256 -19.20 -16.35 17.77
N ALA A 257 -19.59 -16.90 16.63
CA ALA A 257 -20.35 -16.18 15.62
C ALA A 257 -21.44 -17.08 15.04
N SER A 258 -22.61 -16.50 14.87
CA SER A 258 -23.72 -17.10 14.14
C SER A 258 -23.53 -16.84 12.64
N CYS A 259 -23.98 -17.79 11.81
CA CYS A 259 -23.84 -17.68 10.36
C CYS A 259 -25.11 -18.10 9.64
N GLY A 260 -25.70 -17.17 8.90
CA GLY A 260 -26.70 -17.49 7.86
C GLY A 260 -26.00 -17.76 6.52
N ALA A 261 -26.51 -18.77 5.80
CA ALA A 261 -25.90 -19.20 4.55
C ALA A 261 -26.96 -19.40 3.46
N THR A 262 -26.71 -18.87 2.26
CA THR A 262 -27.65 -18.99 1.14
C THR A 262 -26.93 -19.05 -0.20
N LEU A 263 -27.64 -19.50 -1.24
CA LEU A 263 -27.23 -19.41 -2.63
C LEU A 263 -27.83 -18.17 -3.30
N LEU A 264 -27.04 -17.50 -4.12
CA LEU A 264 -27.57 -16.47 -5.02
C LEU A 264 -28.45 -17.14 -6.07
N LYS A 265 -29.71 -16.72 -6.18
CA LYS A 265 -30.65 -17.23 -7.17
C LYS A 265 -30.43 -16.57 -8.54
N ALA A 266 -30.88 -17.22 -9.59
CA ALA A 266 -30.88 -16.60 -10.92
C ALA A 266 -31.74 -15.31 -10.90
N ASN A 267 -31.17 -14.22 -11.44
CA ASN A 267 -31.80 -12.89 -11.50
C ASN A 267 -32.07 -12.21 -10.14
N GLU A 268 -31.52 -12.73 -9.04
CA GLU A 268 -31.57 -12.09 -7.73
C GLU A 268 -30.46 -11.04 -7.58
N ASN A 269 -30.79 -9.92 -6.96
CA ASN A 269 -29.78 -8.95 -6.56
C ASN A 269 -28.98 -9.51 -5.37
N VAL A 270 -27.67 -9.31 -5.37
CA VAL A 270 -26.80 -9.77 -4.28
C VAL A 270 -27.18 -9.19 -2.92
N THR A 271 -27.67 -7.95 -2.89
CA THR A 271 -28.13 -7.30 -1.65
C THR A 271 -29.37 -8.00 -1.07
N ASP A 272 -30.32 -8.42 -1.92
CA ASP A 272 -31.49 -9.16 -1.49
C ASP A 272 -31.12 -10.55 -0.96
N ALA A 273 -30.13 -11.18 -1.59
CA ALA A 273 -29.61 -12.46 -1.13
C ALA A 273 -28.82 -12.33 0.20
N ILE A 274 -28.10 -11.22 0.43
CA ILE A 274 -27.45 -10.91 1.71
C ILE A 274 -28.52 -10.76 2.80
N HIS A 275 -29.58 -9.98 2.58
CA HIS A 275 -30.70 -9.87 3.53
C HIS A 275 -31.43 -11.18 3.81
N ARG A 276 -31.41 -12.13 2.88
CA ARG A 276 -31.99 -13.46 3.07
C ARG A 276 -31.05 -14.39 3.85
N ALA A 277 -29.76 -14.10 3.86
CA ALA A 277 -28.76 -14.80 4.66
C ALA A 277 -28.71 -14.28 6.10
N ASP A 278 -28.96 -12.97 6.30
CA ASP A 278 -29.19 -12.33 7.60
C ASP A 278 -30.50 -12.85 8.23
#